data_99fd824b064c285c849781d9418d9210
#
_entry.id   99fd824b064c285c849781d9418d9210
#
_cell.length_a   1.000
_cell.length_b   1.000
_cell.length_c   1.000
_cell.angle_alpha   90.00
_cell.angle_beta   90.00
_cell.angle_gamma   90.00
#
_symmetry.space_group_name_H-M   'P 1'
#
loop_
_entity.id
_entity.type
_entity.pdbx_description
1 polymer ?
#
loop_
_entity_poly.entity_id
_entity_poly.type
_entity_poly.pdbx_seq_one_letter_code
_entity_poly.pdbx_strand_id
1 'polypeptide(L)' 'MICIPITARSPEDTVSEMISASKYADIVELRIDYIPELQNAEECIEESLKRKTKPVIITNRPEREGGKFNGSE' A
#
# COMPACT_ATOMS: atom_id res chain seq x y z
N MET A 1 6.22 -8.60 16.66
CA MET A 1 6.36 -8.02 15.32
C MET A 1 5.19 -7.09 15.03
N ILE A 2 5.50 -5.91 14.50
CA ILE A 2 4.47 -4.91 14.19
C ILE A 2 4.32 -4.79 12.68
N CYS A 3 3.11 -4.99 12.19
CA CYS A 3 2.77 -4.82 10.78
C CYS A 3 1.78 -3.67 10.68
N ILE A 4 2.14 -2.61 9.97
CA ILE A 4 1.28 -1.44 9.85
C ILE A 4 0.71 -1.36 8.43
N PRO A 5 -0.61 -1.38 8.26
CA PRO A 5 -1.22 -1.26 6.95
C PRO A 5 -1.23 0.20 6.49
N ILE A 6 -0.95 0.40 5.22
CA ILE A 6 -1.01 1.72 4.59
C ILE A 6 -2.24 1.73 3.70
N THR A 7 -3.17 2.62 3.98
CA THR A 7 -4.46 2.66 3.30
C THR A 7 -4.70 4.00 2.60
N ALA A 8 -3.63 4.69 2.24
CA ALA A 8 -3.74 5.95 1.52
C ALA A 8 -4.29 5.73 0.11
N ARG A 9 -4.84 6.78 -0.48
CA ARG A 9 -5.54 6.68 -1.75
C ARG A 9 -4.77 7.31 -2.92
N SER A 10 -3.59 7.82 -2.67
CA SER A 10 -2.75 8.38 -3.72
C SER A 10 -1.31 7.89 -3.55
N PRO A 11 -0.52 7.85 -4.64
CA PRO A 11 0.88 7.41 -4.54
C PRO A 11 1.70 8.25 -3.57
N GLU A 12 1.51 9.55 -3.59
CA GLU A 12 2.27 10.45 -2.74
C GLU A 12 2.00 10.21 -1.27
N ASP A 13 0.71 10.08 -0.92
CA ASP A 13 0.33 9.83 0.47
C ASP A 13 0.78 8.44 0.91
N THR A 14 0.72 7.46 0.00
CA THR A 14 1.15 6.10 0.29
C THR A 14 2.61 6.08 0.69
N VAL A 15 3.47 6.72 -0.10
CA VAL A 15 4.91 6.75 0.18
C VAL A 15 5.18 7.49 1.48
N SER A 16 4.50 8.62 1.70
CA SER A 16 4.67 9.41 2.90
C SER A 16 4.28 8.60 4.15
N GLU A 17 3.14 7.90 4.09
CA GLU A 17 2.70 7.09 5.21
C GLU A 17 3.63 5.90 5.43
N MET A 18 4.13 5.30 4.35
CA MET A 18 5.07 4.19 4.46
C MET A 18 6.34 4.62 5.18
N ILE A 19 6.88 5.78 4.85
CA ILE A 19 8.07 6.28 5.49
C ILE A 19 7.83 6.53 6.97
N SER A 20 6.70 7.15 7.31
CA SER A 20 6.35 7.39 8.71
C SER A 20 6.14 6.08 9.48
N ALA A 21 5.41 5.14 8.87
CA ALA A 21 5.13 3.88 9.52
C ALA A 21 6.39 3.05 9.73
N SER A 22 7.36 3.16 8.82
CA SER A 22 8.59 2.39 8.89
C SER A 22 9.43 2.71 10.13
N LYS A 23 9.13 3.82 10.79
CA LYS A 23 9.82 4.15 12.04
C LYS A 23 9.39 3.25 13.19
N TYR A 24 8.20 2.67 13.09
CA TYR A 24 7.63 1.87 14.17
C TYR A 24 7.33 0.44 13.77
N ALA A 25 7.17 0.18 12.48
CA ALA A 25 6.78 -1.14 11.99
C ALA A 25 7.99 -2.02 11.71
N ASP A 26 7.78 -3.32 11.85
CA ASP A 26 8.76 -4.31 11.36
C ASP A 26 8.45 -4.63 9.91
N ILE A 27 7.17 -4.58 9.54
CA ILE A 27 6.69 -4.85 8.18
C ILE A 27 5.63 -3.81 7.85
N VAL A 28 5.62 -3.35 6.60
CA VAL A 28 4.61 -2.43 6.11
C VAL A 28 3.74 -3.17 5.10
N GLU A 29 2.43 -3.06 5.23
CA GLU A 29 1.47 -3.66 4.29
C GLU A 29 0.88 -2.56 3.41
N LEU A 30 1.13 -2.63 2.11
CA LEU A 30 0.53 -1.68 1.16
C LEU A 30 -0.81 -2.23 0.70
N ARG A 31 -1.90 -1.57 1.08
CA ARG A 31 -3.25 -1.94 0.69
C ARG A 31 -3.61 -1.22 -0.60
N ILE A 32 -3.24 -1.79 -1.73
CA ILE A 32 -3.49 -1.14 -3.02
C ILE A 32 -4.96 -1.14 -3.42
N ASP A 33 -5.78 -1.93 -2.74
CA ASP A 33 -7.22 -1.92 -2.97
C ASP A 33 -7.88 -0.59 -2.55
N TYR A 34 -7.17 0.25 -1.80
CA TYR A 34 -7.66 1.59 -1.43
C TYR A 34 -7.36 2.62 -2.50
N ILE A 35 -6.53 2.30 -3.49
CA ILE A 35 -6.17 3.23 -4.56
C ILE A 35 -7.14 3.04 -5.71
N PRO A 36 -7.92 4.08 -6.09
CA PRO A 36 -9.03 3.89 -7.03
C PRO A 36 -8.62 3.61 -8.47
N GLU A 37 -7.40 3.96 -8.87
CA GLU A 37 -6.96 3.75 -10.25
C GLU A 37 -5.78 2.80 -10.30
N LEU A 38 -5.84 1.85 -11.23
CA LEU A 38 -4.78 0.85 -11.40
C LEU A 38 -3.43 1.49 -11.69
N GLN A 39 -3.42 2.51 -12.53
CA GLN A 39 -2.18 3.20 -12.87
C GLN A 39 -1.51 3.80 -11.63
N ASN A 40 -2.31 4.37 -10.74
CA ASN A 40 -1.78 4.93 -9.49
C ASN A 40 -1.29 3.83 -8.56
N ALA A 41 -1.96 2.67 -8.56
CA ALA A 41 -1.52 1.55 -7.74
C ALA A 41 -0.14 1.06 -8.20
N GLU A 42 0.08 0.96 -9.50
CA GLU A 42 1.38 0.55 -10.04
C GLU A 42 2.46 1.53 -9.65
N GLU A 43 2.17 2.83 -9.75
CA GLU A 43 3.12 3.86 -9.37
C GLU A 43 3.45 3.78 -7.88
N CYS A 44 2.46 3.54 -7.04
CA CYS A 44 2.66 3.36 -5.61
C CYS A 44 3.62 2.21 -5.33
N ILE A 45 3.42 1.09 -6.00
CA ILE A 45 4.26 -0.08 -5.80
C ILE A 45 5.70 0.25 -6.19
N GLU A 46 5.91 0.85 -7.34
CA GLU A 46 7.25 1.19 -7.80
C GLU A 46 7.95 2.14 -6.84
N GLU A 47 7.30 3.24 -6.48
CA GLU A 47 7.91 4.23 -5.61
C GLU A 47 8.16 3.69 -4.21
N SER A 48 7.23 2.87 -3.71
CA SER A 48 7.40 2.29 -2.39
C SER A 48 8.58 1.33 -2.34
N LEU A 49 8.76 0.53 -3.39
CA LEU A 49 9.87 -0.40 -3.44
C LEU A 49 11.21 0.31 -3.54
N LYS A 50 11.26 1.47 -4.17
CA LYS A 50 12.48 2.27 -4.26
C LYS A 50 12.86 2.90 -2.94
N ARG A 51 11.88 3.23 -2.12
CA ARG A 51 12.10 4.01 -0.90
C ARG A 51 11.94 3.22 0.39
N LYS A 52 11.65 1.94 0.30
CA LYS A 52 11.39 1.13 1.48
C LYS A 52 12.64 0.97 2.34
N THR A 53 12.45 0.98 3.65
CA THR A 53 13.51 0.67 4.61
C THR A 53 13.15 -0.57 5.43
N LYS A 54 11.95 -1.09 5.25
CA LYS A 54 11.45 -2.28 5.93
C LYS A 54 10.82 -3.20 4.90
N PRO A 55 10.66 -4.50 5.19
CA PRO A 55 9.94 -5.39 4.29
C PRO A 55 8.55 -4.88 4.01
N VAL A 56 8.12 -5.01 2.76
CA VAL A 56 6.82 -4.52 2.31
C VAL A 56 6.01 -5.68 1.76
N ILE A 57 4.77 -5.81 2.22
CA ILE A 57 3.80 -6.77 1.71
C ILE A 57 2.77 -5.98 0.90
N ILE A 58 2.49 -6.45 -0.31
CA ILE A 58 1.49 -5.79 -1.15
C ILE A 58 0.22 -6.62 -1.13
N THR A 59 -0.88 -6.00 -0.70
CA THR A 59 -2.15 -6.66 -0.56
C THR A 59 -3.20 -6.00 -1.43
N ASN A 60 -3.93 -6.82 -2.19
CA ASN A 60 -5.05 -6.35 -2.99
C ASN A 60 -6.25 -7.23 -2.65
N ARG A 61 -7.24 -6.66 -1.98
CA ARG A 61 -8.47 -7.39 -1.61
C ARG A 61 -9.61 -6.88 -2.46
N PRO A 62 -10.18 -7.73 -3.33
CA PRO A 62 -11.33 -7.32 -4.13
C PRO A 62 -12.51 -6.93 -3.26
N GLU A 63 -13.38 -6.08 -3.80
CA GLU A 63 -14.53 -5.58 -3.07
C GLU A 63 -15.39 -6.69 -2.50
N ARG A 64 -15.58 -7.76 -3.29
CA ARG A 64 -16.38 -8.91 -2.86
C ARG A 64 -15.78 -9.66 -1.67
N GLU A 65 -14.51 -9.40 -1.38
CA GLU A 65 -13.83 -10.00 -0.23
C GLU A 65 -13.59 -8.98 0.88
N GLY A 66 -14.26 -7.84 0.79
CA GLY A 66 -14.14 -6.80 1.79
C GLY A 66 -13.10 -5.73 1.50
N GLY A 67 -12.45 -5.78 0.33
CA GLY A 67 -11.50 -4.76 -0.06
C GLY A 67 -12.17 -3.58 -0.73
N LYS A 68 -11.36 -2.63 -1.17
CA LYS A 68 -11.84 -1.41 -1.82
C LYS A 68 -11.56 -1.37 -3.32
N PHE A 69 -10.79 -2.31 -3.82
CA PHE A 69 -10.45 -2.35 -5.23
C PHE A 69 -11.66 -2.79 -6.04
N ASN A 70 -12.00 -2.02 -7.07
CA ASN A 70 -13.17 -2.26 -7.90
C ASN A 70 -12.79 -2.58 -9.34
N GLY A 71 -11.66 -3.21 -9.53
CA GLY A 71 -11.24 -3.64 -10.85
C GLY A 71 -11.55 -5.10 -11.09
N SER A 72 -11.23 -5.58 -12.29
CA SER A 72 -11.41 -6.99 -12.59
C SER A 72 -10.37 -7.82 -11.86
N GLU A 73 -10.74 -9.01 -11.58
CA GLU A 73 -9.87 -9.98 -10.95
C GLU A 73 -9.07 -10.73 -11.98
#